data_91d53852fd167b88c0d004510c39edc8
#
_entry.id   91d53852fd167b88c0d004510c39edc8
#
_cell.length_a   1.000
_cell.length_b   1.000
_cell.length_c   1.000
_cell.angle_alpha   90.00
_cell.angle_beta   90.00
_cell.angle_gamma   90.00
#
_symmetry.space_group_name_H-M   'P 1'
#
loop_
_entity.id
_entity.type
_entity.pdbx_description
1 polymer ?
#
loop_
_entity_poly.entity_id
_entity_poly.type
_entity_poly.pdbx_seq_one_letter_code
_entity_poly.pdbx_strand_id
1 'polypeptide(L)'
;SLREMARRFGVSQEVLVLPGYVSDGALLCLYRSAELFVFPSLNEGFGLPVLEAISCGAPTIASNTSSLPEVVGNAEALFDPTDASAISETMARGLTDADYRERLLASGRHQAAQFSWERTAAIALASLEALVAEKPRTERAQIEHTLPARIAKRLAGLAPQFGQVQPEPLAECLAVNLPLRRSRQFLIDVTELQQRDSRTGIQRVVRSLLIALMAEPPPGFAALPVYFDSGGRYRYANRFLETFMGQQAAPDELVDFGAADVYLGLDFNITSTPLSEAVFRALS
;
A
#
# COMPACT_ATOMS: atom_id res chain seq x y z
N SER A 1 29.96 1.92 9.11
CA SER A 1 28.76 1.37 9.83
C SER A 1 28.41 2.26 11.02
N LEU A 2 27.16 2.19 11.51
CA LEU A 2 26.73 2.92 12.72
C LEU A 2 27.61 2.59 13.94
N ARG A 3 28.04 1.33 14.10
CA ARG A 3 28.95 0.91 15.18
C ARG A 3 30.33 1.58 15.08
N GLU A 4 30.81 1.80 13.88
CA GLU A 4 32.10 2.43 13.62
C GLU A 4 32.02 3.94 13.89
N MET A 5 30.92 4.58 13.51
CA MET A 5 30.65 5.98 13.87
C MET A 5 30.54 6.15 15.38
N ALA A 6 29.78 5.30 16.06
CA ALA A 6 29.65 5.36 17.52
C ALA A 6 31.02 5.27 18.22
N ARG A 7 31.90 4.35 17.81
CA ARG A 7 33.26 4.26 18.34
C ARG A 7 34.07 5.53 18.09
N ARG A 8 33.95 6.11 16.88
CA ARG A 8 34.65 7.34 16.53
C ARG A 8 34.27 8.51 17.41
N PHE A 9 33.02 8.55 17.89
CA PHE A 9 32.49 9.55 18.79
C PHE A 9 32.54 9.15 20.28
N GLY A 10 33.25 8.07 20.62
CA GLY A 10 33.44 7.64 22.01
C GLY A 10 32.20 6.99 22.65
N VAL A 11 31.18 6.63 21.84
CA VAL A 11 29.99 5.92 22.35
C VAL A 11 30.33 4.44 22.51
N SER A 12 30.23 3.91 23.72
CA SER A 12 30.51 2.51 24.02
C SER A 12 29.45 1.58 23.41
N GLN A 13 29.83 0.31 23.15
CA GLN A 13 28.89 -0.69 22.65
C GLN A 13 27.80 -1.07 23.67
N GLU A 14 28.03 -0.82 24.94
CA GLU A 14 27.04 -1.04 26.01
C GLU A 14 25.92 0.01 25.97
N VAL A 15 26.20 1.19 25.42
CA VAL A 15 25.24 2.29 25.27
C VAL A 15 24.47 2.17 23.96
N LEU A 16 25.09 1.67 22.89
CA LEU A 16 24.47 1.53 21.58
C LEU A 16 24.02 0.09 21.33
N VAL A 17 22.73 -0.17 21.45
CA VAL A 17 22.12 -1.46 21.13
C VAL A 17 21.52 -1.41 19.74
N LEU A 18 21.92 -2.34 18.85
CA LEU A 18 21.38 -2.53 17.51
C LEU A 18 20.67 -3.88 17.46
N PRO A 19 19.37 -3.93 17.79
CA PRO A 19 18.67 -5.20 18.03
C PRO A 19 18.41 -6.02 16.76
N GLY A 20 18.59 -5.42 15.56
CA GLY A 20 18.21 -6.06 14.31
C GLY A 20 16.68 -6.12 14.16
N TYR A 21 16.16 -7.27 13.76
CA TYR A 21 14.71 -7.47 13.68
C TYR A 21 14.09 -7.56 15.08
N VAL A 22 13.04 -6.80 15.30
CA VAL A 22 12.29 -6.74 16.56
C VAL A 22 10.85 -7.18 16.28
N SER A 23 10.33 -8.13 17.07
CA SER A 23 8.92 -8.55 16.96
C SER A 23 7.97 -7.41 17.37
N ASP A 24 6.73 -7.45 16.90
CA ASP A 24 5.73 -6.41 17.19
C ASP A 24 5.50 -6.22 18.70
N GLY A 25 5.48 -7.33 19.46
CA GLY A 25 5.35 -7.27 20.92
C GLY A 25 6.55 -6.61 21.59
N ALA A 26 7.77 -6.90 21.13
CA ALA A 26 8.98 -6.26 21.66
C ALA A 26 9.05 -4.78 21.24
N LEU A 27 8.65 -4.44 20.01
CA LEU A 27 8.57 -3.06 19.53
C LEU A 27 7.59 -2.23 20.36
N LEU A 28 6.42 -2.79 20.67
CA LEU A 28 5.45 -2.17 21.57
C LEU A 28 6.03 -1.87 22.96
N CYS A 29 6.80 -2.82 23.51
CA CYS A 29 7.49 -2.62 24.79
C CYS A 29 8.53 -1.51 24.70
N LEU A 30 9.31 -1.46 23.61
CA LEU A 30 10.30 -0.40 23.39
C LEU A 30 9.65 0.98 23.31
N TYR A 31 8.57 1.14 22.55
CA TYR A 31 7.84 2.41 22.49
C TYR A 31 7.33 2.83 23.87
N ARG A 32 6.72 1.92 24.62
CA ARG A 32 6.14 2.21 25.95
C ARG A 32 7.17 2.52 27.03
N SER A 33 8.38 1.99 26.89
CA SER A 33 9.47 2.20 27.85
C SER A 33 10.43 3.33 27.44
N ALA A 34 10.27 3.89 26.26
CA ALA A 34 11.15 4.94 25.77
C ALA A 34 10.95 6.23 26.55
N GLU A 35 12.03 6.78 27.11
CA GLU A 35 12.03 8.13 27.70
C GLU A 35 11.88 9.21 26.62
N LEU A 36 12.37 8.91 25.40
CA LEU A 36 12.24 9.75 24.23
C LEU A 36 12.34 8.89 22.95
N PHE A 37 11.38 9.00 22.08
CA PHE A 37 11.47 8.45 20.73
C PHE A 37 11.96 9.53 19.77
N VAL A 38 13.01 9.21 18.98
CA VAL A 38 13.65 10.15 18.04
C VAL A 38 13.61 9.59 16.65
N PHE A 39 13.06 10.34 15.70
CA PHE A 39 12.90 9.90 14.31
C PHE A 39 13.50 10.88 13.31
N PRO A 40 14.82 10.78 13.03
CA PRO A 40 15.57 11.71 12.19
C PRO A 40 15.54 11.31 10.70
N SER A 41 14.39 10.96 10.16
CA SER A 41 14.26 10.58 8.75
C SER A 41 14.32 11.81 7.84
N LEU A 42 15.00 11.69 6.71
CA LEU A 42 15.10 12.75 5.71
C LEU A 42 13.87 12.83 4.82
N ASN A 43 13.20 11.71 4.59
CA ASN A 43 12.01 11.63 3.74
C ASN A 43 11.14 10.43 4.09
N GLU A 44 9.86 10.68 4.31
CA GLU A 44 8.84 9.67 4.63
C GLU A 44 7.57 9.89 3.81
N GLY A 45 6.94 8.79 3.41
CA GLY A 45 5.62 8.85 2.78
C GLY A 45 4.52 9.24 3.78
N PHE A 46 4.61 8.72 5.03
CA PHE A 46 3.68 9.02 6.12
C PHE A 46 4.39 9.20 7.47
N GLY A 47 5.18 8.22 7.90
CA GLY A 47 5.83 8.20 9.20
C GLY A 47 5.11 7.33 10.23
N LEU A 48 4.67 6.13 9.81
CA LEU A 48 3.99 5.17 10.70
C LEU A 48 4.74 4.93 12.02
N PRO A 49 6.10 4.81 12.07
CA PRO A 49 6.80 4.62 13.34
C PRO A 49 6.60 5.79 14.32
N VAL A 50 6.45 7.02 13.81
CA VAL A 50 6.16 8.19 14.64
C VAL A 50 4.76 8.09 15.23
N LEU A 51 3.76 7.75 14.41
CA LEU A 51 2.39 7.57 14.87
C LEU A 51 2.26 6.39 15.85
N GLU A 52 2.97 5.30 15.62
CA GLU A 52 3.04 4.14 16.52
C GLU A 52 3.60 4.55 17.88
N ALA A 53 4.74 5.26 17.91
CA ALA A 53 5.36 5.73 19.14
C ALA A 53 4.42 6.67 19.94
N ILE A 54 3.83 7.64 19.28
CA ILE A 54 2.85 8.57 19.88
C ILE A 54 1.64 7.80 20.43
N SER A 55 1.11 6.84 19.67
CA SER A 55 -0.04 6.02 20.09
C SER A 55 0.27 5.12 21.28
N CYS A 56 1.54 4.71 21.41
CA CYS A 56 2.02 3.96 22.56
C CYS A 56 2.31 4.82 23.80
N GLY A 57 2.22 6.14 23.65
CA GLY A 57 2.49 7.10 24.73
C GLY A 57 3.97 7.44 24.91
N ALA A 58 4.81 7.28 23.89
CA ALA A 58 6.19 7.73 23.92
C ALA A 58 6.29 9.24 23.70
N PRO A 59 7.08 9.99 24.49
CA PRO A 59 7.46 11.34 24.12
C PRO A 59 8.22 11.29 22.80
N THR A 60 7.77 12.01 21.79
CA THR A 60 8.27 11.83 20.43
C THR A 60 8.76 13.15 19.84
N ILE A 61 9.94 13.12 19.23
CA ILE A 61 10.51 14.19 18.41
C ILE A 61 10.87 13.63 17.03
N ALA A 62 10.71 14.42 15.97
CA ALA A 62 10.94 13.97 14.61
C ALA A 62 11.47 15.10 13.71
N SER A 63 11.89 14.73 12.52
CA SER A 63 12.31 15.70 11.50
C SER A 63 11.16 16.62 11.07
N ASN A 64 11.51 17.84 10.69
CA ASN A 64 10.58 18.85 10.15
C ASN A 64 10.34 18.71 8.63
N THR A 65 10.56 17.52 8.06
CA THR A 65 10.52 17.27 6.62
C THR A 65 9.41 16.34 6.22
N SER A 66 9.03 16.38 4.93
CA SER A 66 8.02 15.53 4.29
C SER A 66 6.68 15.50 5.06
N SER A 67 6.11 14.34 5.34
CA SER A 67 4.86 14.14 6.06
C SER A 67 4.96 14.25 7.60
N LEU A 68 6.17 14.24 8.14
CA LEU A 68 6.38 14.17 9.60
C LEU A 68 5.77 15.35 10.39
N PRO A 69 5.82 16.61 9.91
CA PRO A 69 5.13 17.71 10.58
C PRO A 69 3.62 17.50 10.73
N GLU A 70 2.98 16.90 9.75
CA GLU A 70 1.55 16.57 9.78
C GLU A 70 1.26 15.47 10.82
N VAL A 71 2.10 14.43 10.86
CA VAL A 71 1.92 13.29 11.77
C VAL A 71 2.20 13.68 13.22
N VAL A 72 3.22 14.52 13.47
CA VAL A 72 3.58 14.98 14.81
C VAL A 72 2.62 16.05 15.34
N GLY A 73 2.17 16.96 14.47
CA GLY A 73 1.23 18.03 14.80
C GLY A 73 1.70 19.04 15.84
N ASN A 74 2.98 19.07 16.19
CA ASN A 74 3.56 19.93 17.20
C ASN A 74 4.93 20.47 16.73
N ALA A 75 5.02 21.76 16.44
CA ALA A 75 6.25 22.39 15.95
C ALA A 75 7.41 22.31 16.95
N GLU A 76 7.14 22.29 18.26
CA GLU A 76 8.21 22.17 19.27
C GLU A 76 8.87 20.80 19.28
N ALA A 77 8.23 19.78 18.70
CA ALA A 77 8.75 18.42 18.59
C ALA A 77 9.56 18.18 17.31
N LEU A 78 9.73 19.19 16.47
CA LEU A 78 10.36 19.08 15.17
C LEU A 78 11.75 19.69 15.16
N PHE A 79 12.67 19.04 14.44
CA PHE A 79 14.04 19.51 14.22
C PHE A 79 14.45 19.36 12.74
N ASP A 80 15.49 20.09 12.35
CA ASP A 80 16.12 19.89 11.04
C ASP A 80 16.98 18.62 11.06
N PRO A 81 16.66 17.60 10.25
CA PRO A 81 17.41 16.34 10.24
C PRO A 81 18.81 16.46 9.65
N THR A 82 19.15 17.58 9.02
CA THR A 82 20.49 17.85 8.47
C THR A 82 21.38 18.59 9.45
N ASP A 83 20.82 19.11 10.55
CA ASP A 83 21.55 19.82 11.60
C ASP A 83 21.72 18.96 12.85
N ALA A 84 22.93 18.41 13.03
CA ALA A 84 23.24 17.58 14.20
C ALA A 84 23.10 18.33 15.54
N SER A 85 23.31 19.66 15.56
CA SER A 85 23.13 20.47 16.76
C SER A 85 21.66 20.59 17.12
N ALA A 86 20.80 20.87 16.13
CA ALA A 86 19.35 20.93 16.34
C ALA A 86 18.80 19.60 16.86
N ILE A 87 19.26 18.47 16.32
CA ILE A 87 18.89 17.13 16.80
C ILE A 87 19.33 16.97 18.26
N SER A 88 20.61 17.26 18.56
CA SER A 88 21.19 17.08 19.89
C SER A 88 20.50 17.96 20.95
N GLU A 89 20.23 19.23 20.63
CA GLU A 89 19.53 20.17 21.51
C GLU A 89 18.09 19.72 21.82
N THR A 90 17.36 19.31 20.77
CA THR A 90 15.99 18.83 20.94
C THR A 90 15.95 17.52 21.74
N MET A 91 16.89 16.60 21.52
CA MET A 91 17.05 15.40 22.33
C MET A 91 17.38 15.71 23.79
N ALA A 92 18.37 16.59 24.04
CA ALA A 92 18.75 16.99 25.38
C ALA A 92 17.56 17.61 26.13
N ARG A 93 16.81 18.49 25.48
CA ARG A 93 15.60 19.10 26.04
C ARG A 93 14.55 18.02 26.37
N GLY A 94 14.30 17.06 25.48
CA GLY A 94 13.35 15.95 25.71
C GLY A 94 13.74 15.05 26.89
N LEU A 95 15.03 14.91 27.18
CA LEU A 95 15.53 14.09 28.27
C LEU A 95 15.63 14.82 29.61
N THR A 96 15.86 16.14 29.61
CA THR A 96 16.16 16.92 30.83
C THR A 96 15.03 17.86 31.26
N ASP A 97 14.15 18.29 30.36
CA ASP A 97 13.03 19.19 30.64
C ASP A 97 11.73 18.39 30.80
N ALA A 98 11.29 18.20 32.04
CA ALA A 98 10.09 17.45 32.35
C ALA A 98 8.80 18.10 31.79
N ASP A 99 8.72 19.44 31.83
CA ASP A 99 7.56 20.17 31.33
C ASP A 99 7.46 20.06 29.80
N TYR A 100 8.59 20.10 29.12
CA TYR A 100 8.63 19.87 27.67
C TYR A 100 8.17 18.46 27.32
N ARG A 101 8.65 17.47 28.05
CA ARG A 101 8.25 16.07 27.86
C ARG A 101 6.75 15.85 28.09
N GLU A 102 6.18 16.51 29.09
CA GLU A 102 4.73 16.46 29.34
C GLU A 102 3.94 17.09 28.20
N ARG A 103 4.41 18.21 27.63
CA ARG A 103 3.80 18.81 26.43
C ARG A 103 3.87 17.89 25.21
N LEU A 104 4.99 17.19 25.00
CA LEU A 104 5.12 16.20 23.93
C LEU A 104 4.09 15.07 24.10
N LEU A 105 3.92 14.56 25.31
CA LEU A 105 2.94 13.52 25.63
C LEU A 105 1.49 14.01 25.41
N ALA A 106 1.18 15.22 25.85
CA ALA A 106 -0.15 15.81 25.72
C ALA A 106 -0.51 16.03 24.26
N SER A 107 0.39 16.66 23.49
CA SER A 107 0.20 16.88 22.05
C SER A 107 0.13 15.56 21.27
N GLY A 108 0.96 14.58 21.64
CA GLY A 108 0.95 13.26 21.03
C GLY A 108 -0.39 12.53 21.18
N ARG A 109 -0.94 12.51 22.40
CA ARG A 109 -2.28 11.91 22.65
C ARG A 109 -3.37 12.57 21.82
N HIS A 110 -3.34 13.90 21.71
CA HIS A 110 -4.28 14.63 20.88
C HIS A 110 -4.14 14.28 19.40
N GLN A 111 -2.90 14.21 18.92
CA GLN A 111 -2.60 13.92 17.53
C GLN A 111 -2.97 12.47 17.16
N ALA A 112 -2.62 11.47 17.99
CA ALA A 112 -2.96 10.08 17.75
C ALA A 112 -4.46 9.85 17.55
N ALA A 113 -5.30 10.58 18.31
CA ALA A 113 -6.75 10.49 18.22
C ALA A 113 -7.32 11.00 16.87
N GLN A 114 -6.54 11.72 16.08
CA GLN A 114 -6.96 12.22 14.77
C GLN A 114 -6.79 11.19 13.64
N PHE A 115 -5.96 10.16 13.88
CA PHE A 115 -5.68 9.11 12.91
C PHE A 115 -6.41 7.84 13.28
N SER A 116 -7.22 7.33 12.38
CA SER A 116 -7.80 5.99 12.47
C SER A 116 -7.99 5.41 11.07
N TRP A 117 -7.97 4.10 10.98
CA TRP A 117 -8.19 3.39 9.73
C TRP A 117 -9.60 3.63 9.19
N GLU A 118 -10.59 3.73 10.07
CA GLU A 118 -11.98 4.02 9.72
C GLU A 118 -12.11 5.39 9.06
N ARG A 119 -11.45 6.40 9.62
CA ARG A 119 -11.45 7.76 9.05
C ARG A 119 -10.72 7.81 7.71
N THR A 120 -9.59 7.16 7.60
CA THR A 120 -8.83 7.06 6.35
C THR A 120 -9.66 6.38 5.27
N ALA A 121 -10.30 5.25 5.60
CA ALA A 121 -11.17 4.53 4.69
C ALA A 121 -12.38 5.37 4.26
N ALA A 122 -13.00 6.08 5.19
CA ALA A 122 -14.14 6.95 4.89
C ALA A 122 -13.78 8.09 3.93
N ILE A 123 -12.61 8.74 4.13
CA ILE A 123 -12.13 9.82 3.24
C ILE A 123 -11.81 9.25 1.85
N ALA A 124 -11.14 8.11 1.77
CA ALA A 124 -10.82 7.47 0.51
C ALA A 124 -12.09 7.07 -0.24
N LEU A 125 -13.06 6.44 0.45
CA LEU A 125 -14.34 6.03 -0.13
C LEU A 125 -15.12 7.24 -0.66
N ALA A 126 -15.25 8.30 0.14
CA ALA A 126 -15.96 9.51 -0.27
C ALA A 126 -15.31 10.15 -1.53
N SER A 127 -13.98 10.13 -1.62
CA SER A 127 -13.25 10.64 -2.80
C SER A 127 -13.54 9.80 -4.04
N LEU A 128 -13.57 8.46 -3.89
CA LEU A 128 -13.89 7.55 -4.98
C LEU A 128 -15.35 7.68 -5.44
N GLU A 129 -16.28 7.81 -4.49
CA GLU A 129 -17.70 8.02 -4.77
C GLU A 129 -17.93 9.34 -5.53
N ALA A 130 -17.26 10.42 -5.13
CA ALA A 130 -17.30 11.69 -5.84
C ALA A 130 -16.82 11.56 -7.29
N LEU A 131 -15.70 10.87 -7.53
CA LEU A 131 -15.18 10.60 -8.88
C LEU A 131 -16.15 9.78 -9.74
N VAL A 132 -16.84 8.81 -9.14
CA VAL A 132 -17.83 8.00 -9.85
C VAL A 132 -19.08 8.82 -10.18
N ALA A 133 -19.48 9.72 -9.29
CA ALA A 133 -20.63 10.59 -9.50
C ALA A 133 -20.39 11.63 -10.61
N GLU A 134 -19.15 12.09 -10.80
CA GLU A 134 -18.78 13.02 -11.88
C GLU A 134 -18.77 12.38 -13.28
N LYS A 135 -18.61 11.05 -13.38
CA LYS A 135 -18.65 10.35 -14.67
C LYS A 135 -20.06 9.87 -14.99
N PRO A 136 -20.67 10.32 -16.10
CA PRO A 136 -22.02 9.90 -16.49
C PRO A 136 -22.09 8.37 -16.66
N ARG A 137 -22.97 7.71 -15.94
CA ARG A 137 -23.25 6.27 -16.02
C ARG A 137 -23.55 5.79 -17.46
N THR A 138 -24.00 6.70 -18.32
CA THR A 138 -24.34 6.47 -19.72
C THR A 138 -23.15 6.07 -20.59
N GLU A 139 -21.94 6.61 -20.35
CA GLU A 139 -20.77 6.22 -21.15
C GLU A 139 -20.28 4.80 -20.82
N ARG A 140 -20.28 4.41 -19.54
CA ARG A 140 -19.87 3.06 -19.14
C ARG A 140 -20.82 1.99 -19.67
N ALA A 141 -22.12 2.18 -19.51
CA ALA A 141 -23.13 1.24 -20.00
C ALA A 141 -23.10 1.11 -21.54
N GLN A 142 -22.81 2.19 -22.26
CA GLN A 142 -22.65 2.15 -23.72
C GLN A 142 -21.39 1.40 -24.14
N ILE A 143 -20.28 1.53 -23.41
CA ILE A 143 -19.03 0.80 -23.70
C ILE A 143 -19.25 -0.70 -23.46
N GLU A 144 -19.83 -1.09 -22.35
CA GLU A 144 -20.09 -2.51 -22.02
C GLU A 144 -20.99 -3.18 -23.04
N HIS A 145 -22.04 -2.53 -23.52
CA HIS A 145 -22.95 -3.08 -24.52
C HIS A 145 -22.38 -3.08 -25.94
N THR A 146 -21.51 -2.15 -26.28
CA THR A 146 -20.99 -1.99 -27.63
C THR A 146 -19.65 -2.66 -27.87
N LEU A 147 -18.91 -3.02 -26.80
CA LEU A 147 -17.56 -3.58 -26.89
C LEU A 147 -17.50 -4.88 -27.71
N PRO A 148 -18.36 -5.90 -27.47
CA PRO A 148 -18.33 -7.12 -28.30
C PRO A 148 -18.61 -6.84 -29.78
N ALA A 149 -19.57 -5.97 -30.07
CA ALA A 149 -19.90 -5.60 -31.43
C ALA A 149 -18.78 -4.80 -32.13
N ARG A 150 -18.08 -3.92 -31.37
CA ARG A 150 -16.92 -3.16 -31.89
C ARG A 150 -15.72 -4.07 -32.18
N ILE A 151 -15.46 -5.05 -31.29
CA ILE A 151 -14.40 -6.05 -31.48
C ILE A 151 -14.73 -6.90 -32.68
N ALA A 152 -15.94 -7.45 -32.80
CA ALA A 152 -16.39 -8.24 -33.95
C ALA A 152 -16.27 -7.47 -35.27
N LYS A 153 -16.65 -6.19 -35.29
CA LYS A 153 -16.52 -5.33 -36.46
C LYS A 153 -15.05 -5.09 -36.83
N ARG A 154 -14.17 -4.89 -35.86
CA ARG A 154 -12.74 -4.70 -36.10
C ARG A 154 -12.07 -5.98 -36.63
N LEU A 155 -12.40 -7.13 -36.03
CA LEU A 155 -11.92 -8.43 -36.47
C LEU A 155 -12.40 -8.76 -37.92
N ALA A 156 -13.66 -8.47 -38.24
CA ALA A 156 -14.18 -8.61 -39.59
C ALA A 156 -13.44 -7.74 -40.62
N GLY A 157 -13.04 -6.52 -40.22
CA GLY A 157 -12.24 -5.62 -41.07
C GLY A 157 -10.78 -6.09 -41.27
N LEU A 158 -10.25 -6.90 -40.35
CA LEU A 158 -8.90 -7.48 -40.43
C LEU A 158 -8.88 -8.86 -41.11
N ALA A 159 -10.03 -9.53 -41.21
CA ALA A 159 -10.14 -10.87 -41.81
C ALA A 159 -9.43 -11.03 -43.18
N PRO A 160 -9.45 -10.05 -44.10
CA PRO A 160 -8.71 -10.16 -45.38
C PRO A 160 -7.19 -10.22 -45.22
N GLN A 161 -6.65 -9.75 -44.08
CA GLN A 161 -5.21 -9.72 -43.80
C GLN A 161 -4.69 -11.01 -43.17
N PHE A 162 -5.58 -11.83 -42.60
CA PHE A 162 -5.21 -13.06 -41.88
C PHE A 162 -5.26 -14.33 -42.70
N GLY A 163 -5.55 -14.25 -43.99
CA GLY A 163 -5.65 -15.43 -44.85
C GLY A 163 -6.75 -16.39 -44.37
N GLN A 164 -6.48 -17.70 -44.37
CA GLN A 164 -7.43 -18.74 -43.88
C GLN A 164 -7.35 -18.88 -42.36
N VAL A 165 -7.84 -17.90 -41.61
CA VAL A 165 -8.02 -18.08 -40.15
C VAL A 165 -9.22 -19.01 -39.96
N GLN A 166 -8.97 -20.16 -39.28
CA GLN A 166 -10.04 -21.07 -38.89
C GLN A 166 -10.96 -20.35 -37.90
N PRO A 167 -12.29 -20.44 -38.03
CA PRO A 167 -13.23 -19.74 -37.15
C PRO A 167 -13.19 -20.27 -35.69
N GLU A 168 -12.85 -21.56 -35.51
CA GLU A 168 -12.83 -22.20 -34.20
C GLU A 168 -11.79 -21.60 -33.27
N PRO A 169 -10.49 -21.46 -33.63
CA PRO A 169 -9.49 -20.79 -32.77
C PRO A 169 -9.83 -19.34 -32.45
N LEU A 170 -10.49 -18.65 -33.36
CA LEU A 170 -10.95 -17.28 -33.14
C LEU A 170 -12.12 -17.24 -32.14
N ALA A 171 -13.06 -18.17 -32.24
CA ALA A 171 -14.17 -18.30 -31.30
C ALA A 171 -13.68 -18.66 -29.89
N GLU A 172 -12.71 -19.58 -29.78
CA GLU A 172 -12.07 -19.90 -28.50
C GLU A 172 -11.34 -18.69 -27.89
N CYS A 173 -10.59 -17.98 -28.70
CA CYS A 173 -9.92 -16.74 -28.28
C CYS A 173 -10.93 -15.69 -27.78
N LEU A 174 -12.04 -15.51 -28.49
CA LEU A 174 -13.09 -14.58 -28.09
C LEU A 174 -13.81 -15.05 -26.82
N ALA A 175 -14.08 -16.36 -26.67
CA ALA A 175 -14.71 -16.93 -25.50
C ALA A 175 -13.83 -16.77 -24.24
N VAL A 176 -12.52 -16.93 -24.37
CA VAL A 176 -11.55 -16.72 -23.29
C VAL A 176 -11.41 -15.24 -22.93
N ASN A 177 -11.41 -14.34 -23.93
CA ASN A 177 -11.17 -12.90 -23.70
C ASN A 177 -12.46 -12.10 -23.46
N LEU A 178 -13.63 -12.65 -23.72
CA LEU A 178 -14.94 -12.03 -23.49
C LEU A 178 -15.91 -12.99 -22.77
N PRO A 179 -15.53 -13.56 -21.64
CA PRO A 179 -16.42 -14.47 -20.93
C PRO A 179 -17.65 -13.74 -20.42
N LEU A 180 -18.79 -14.42 -20.47
CA LEU A 180 -20.02 -13.98 -19.81
C LEU A 180 -19.87 -14.15 -18.31
N ARG A 181 -19.29 -13.18 -17.63
CA ARG A 181 -19.10 -13.23 -16.19
C ARG A 181 -20.41 -12.98 -15.45
N ARG A 182 -20.62 -13.79 -14.42
CA ARG A 182 -21.76 -13.62 -13.52
C ARG A 182 -21.47 -12.67 -12.36
N SER A 183 -20.20 -12.45 -12.01
CA SER A 183 -19.77 -11.56 -10.93
C SER A 183 -18.65 -10.65 -11.38
N ARG A 184 -18.69 -9.39 -10.88
CA ARG A 184 -17.62 -8.41 -11.07
C ARG A 184 -16.45 -8.78 -10.18
N GLN A 185 -15.24 -8.50 -10.63
CA GLN A 185 -14.04 -8.76 -9.85
C GLN A 185 -13.51 -7.47 -9.21
N PHE A 186 -13.07 -7.62 -7.96
CA PHE A 186 -12.28 -6.63 -7.26
C PHE A 186 -10.84 -7.18 -7.19
N LEU A 187 -10.02 -6.77 -8.17
CA LEU A 187 -8.66 -7.26 -8.36
C LEU A 187 -7.70 -6.50 -7.44
N ILE A 188 -7.05 -7.22 -6.53
CA ILE A 188 -6.16 -6.64 -5.51
C ILE A 188 -4.73 -7.01 -5.89
N ASP A 189 -3.92 -6.01 -6.27
CA ASP A 189 -2.53 -6.26 -6.63
C ASP A 189 -1.69 -6.52 -5.36
N VAL A 190 -1.04 -7.68 -5.35
CA VAL A 190 -0.14 -8.14 -4.28
C VAL A 190 1.25 -8.46 -4.81
N THR A 191 1.65 -7.91 -5.93
CA THR A 191 2.90 -8.22 -6.64
C THR A 191 4.12 -8.11 -5.73
N GLU A 192 4.30 -6.99 -5.04
CA GLU A 192 5.44 -6.78 -4.14
C GLU A 192 5.36 -7.68 -2.91
N LEU A 193 4.18 -7.85 -2.34
CA LEU A 193 3.97 -8.71 -1.18
C LEU A 193 4.32 -10.17 -1.48
N GLN A 194 4.03 -10.63 -2.70
CA GLN A 194 4.36 -11.97 -3.16
C GLN A 194 5.86 -12.14 -3.45
N GLN A 195 6.49 -11.11 -4.06
CA GLN A 195 7.89 -11.19 -4.48
C GLN A 195 8.88 -10.91 -3.35
N ARG A 196 8.55 -10.00 -2.43
CA ARG A 196 9.44 -9.51 -1.37
C ARG A 196 8.67 -9.22 -0.10
N ASP A 197 8.38 -10.26 0.68
CA ASP A 197 7.80 -10.07 2.01
C ASP A 197 8.86 -9.58 3.01
N SER A 198 9.13 -8.30 2.99
CA SER A 198 10.12 -7.66 3.89
C SER A 198 9.55 -7.31 5.25
N ARG A 199 8.27 -7.61 5.52
CA ARG A 199 7.55 -7.32 6.76
C ARG A 199 7.66 -5.85 7.22
N THR A 200 7.71 -4.93 6.25
CA THR A 200 7.72 -3.48 6.51
C THR A 200 6.37 -3.00 7.01
N GLY A 201 6.31 -1.77 7.54
CA GLY A 201 5.05 -1.16 7.96
C GLY A 201 4.01 -1.11 6.83
N ILE A 202 4.43 -0.76 5.61
CA ILE A 202 3.56 -0.74 4.43
C ILE A 202 3.00 -2.14 4.14
N GLN A 203 3.84 -3.16 4.16
CA GLN A 203 3.39 -4.53 3.90
C GLN A 203 2.45 -5.08 4.97
N ARG A 204 2.57 -4.63 6.23
CA ARG A 204 1.58 -4.94 7.27
C ARG A 204 0.22 -4.36 6.94
N VAL A 205 0.18 -3.13 6.44
CA VAL A 205 -1.07 -2.48 5.98
C VAL A 205 -1.69 -3.24 4.81
N VAL A 206 -0.89 -3.55 3.78
CA VAL A 206 -1.33 -4.32 2.61
C VAL A 206 -1.92 -5.66 3.02
N ARG A 207 -1.29 -6.39 3.95
CA ARG A 207 -1.80 -7.65 4.50
C ARG A 207 -3.13 -7.49 5.21
N SER A 208 -3.25 -6.48 6.07
CA SER A 208 -4.48 -6.24 6.82
C SER A 208 -5.64 -5.88 5.90
N LEU A 209 -5.39 -5.04 4.89
CA LEU A 209 -6.39 -4.69 3.87
C LEU A 209 -6.78 -5.90 3.02
N LEU A 210 -5.81 -6.72 2.60
CA LEU A 210 -6.08 -7.93 1.85
C LEU A 210 -6.99 -8.88 2.64
N ILE A 211 -6.66 -9.15 3.91
CA ILE A 211 -7.46 -10.00 4.79
C ILE A 211 -8.89 -9.45 4.93
N ALA A 212 -9.03 -8.16 5.18
CA ALA A 212 -10.34 -7.53 5.34
C ALA A 212 -11.18 -7.61 4.06
N LEU A 213 -10.59 -7.30 2.91
CA LEU A 213 -11.29 -7.34 1.60
C LEU A 213 -11.63 -8.77 1.17
N MET A 214 -10.82 -9.75 1.56
CA MET A 214 -11.14 -11.17 1.30
C MET A 214 -12.24 -11.69 2.22
N ALA A 215 -12.29 -11.22 3.47
CA ALA A 215 -13.34 -11.61 4.44
C ALA A 215 -14.69 -10.96 4.11
N GLU A 216 -14.68 -9.68 3.74
CA GLU A 216 -15.87 -8.89 3.41
C GLU A 216 -15.66 -8.15 2.08
N PRO A 217 -15.83 -8.83 0.94
CA PRO A 217 -15.68 -8.18 -0.36
C PRO A 217 -16.79 -7.14 -0.59
N PRO A 218 -16.51 -6.08 -1.37
CA PRO A 218 -17.52 -5.09 -1.71
C PRO A 218 -18.76 -5.72 -2.33
N PRO A 219 -19.98 -5.24 -2.02
CA PRO A 219 -21.22 -5.83 -2.52
C PRO A 219 -21.24 -5.97 -4.04
N GLY A 220 -21.51 -7.17 -4.53
CA GLY A 220 -21.56 -7.49 -5.96
C GLY A 220 -20.20 -7.74 -6.62
N PHE A 221 -19.13 -7.82 -5.83
CA PHE A 221 -17.79 -8.17 -6.31
C PHE A 221 -17.27 -9.45 -5.69
N ALA A 222 -16.41 -10.15 -6.44
CA ALA A 222 -15.52 -11.17 -5.90
C ALA A 222 -14.14 -10.56 -5.70
N ALA A 223 -13.63 -10.51 -4.47
CA ALA A 223 -12.29 -10.05 -4.17
C ALA A 223 -11.27 -11.10 -4.57
N LEU A 224 -10.35 -10.76 -5.46
CA LEU A 224 -9.37 -11.69 -6.02
C LEU A 224 -7.98 -11.04 -6.01
N PRO A 225 -7.02 -11.57 -5.25
CA PRO A 225 -5.64 -11.11 -5.30
C PRO A 225 -5.00 -11.52 -6.63
N VAL A 226 -4.21 -10.60 -7.17
CA VAL A 226 -3.51 -10.74 -8.46
C VAL A 226 -2.08 -10.29 -8.35
N TYR A 227 -1.21 -10.80 -9.22
CA TYR A 227 0.17 -10.36 -9.32
C TYR A 227 0.62 -10.29 -10.78
N PHE A 228 1.64 -9.48 -11.01
CA PHE A 228 2.28 -9.32 -12.30
C PHE A 228 3.44 -10.30 -12.45
N ASP A 229 3.36 -11.18 -13.46
CA ASP A 229 4.38 -12.20 -13.70
C ASP A 229 5.58 -11.65 -14.47
N SER A 230 6.68 -12.41 -14.50
CA SER A 230 7.89 -12.06 -15.26
C SER A 230 7.68 -12.02 -16.78
N GLY A 231 6.57 -12.55 -17.27
CA GLY A 231 6.17 -12.51 -18.67
C GLY A 231 5.35 -11.27 -19.03
N GLY A 232 5.17 -10.32 -18.12
CA GLY A 232 4.43 -9.08 -18.38
C GLY A 232 2.92 -9.26 -18.37
N ARG A 233 2.37 -10.20 -17.57
CA ARG A 233 0.93 -10.49 -17.53
C ARG A 233 0.45 -10.63 -16.09
N TYR A 234 -0.80 -10.24 -15.85
CA TYR A 234 -1.45 -10.48 -14.58
C TYR A 234 -1.94 -11.91 -14.43
N ARG A 235 -1.71 -12.48 -13.25
CA ARG A 235 -2.23 -13.78 -12.82
C ARG A 235 -2.97 -13.67 -11.50
N TYR A 236 -3.95 -14.55 -11.30
CA TYR A 236 -4.55 -14.73 -9.99
C TYR A 236 -3.50 -15.30 -9.03
N ALA A 237 -3.39 -14.73 -7.84
CA ALA A 237 -2.38 -15.10 -6.84
C ALA A 237 -2.88 -16.25 -5.93
N ASN A 238 -3.38 -17.34 -6.54
CA ASN A 238 -3.99 -18.45 -5.81
C ASN A 238 -2.99 -19.18 -4.92
N ARG A 239 -1.78 -19.47 -5.42
CA ARG A 239 -0.71 -20.10 -4.63
C ARG A 239 -0.21 -19.24 -3.49
N PHE A 240 -0.20 -17.92 -3.69
CA PHE A 240 0.10 -17.00 -2.61
C PHE A 240 -0.95 -17.10 -1.51
N LEU A 241 -2.23 -17.15 -1.86
CA LEU A 241 -3.32 -17.34 -0.89
C LEU A 241 -3.22 -18.67 -0.14
N GLU A 242 -2.81 -19.75 -0.80
CA GLU A 242 -2.58 -21.05 -0.15
C GLU A 242 -1.55 -20.91 0.99
N THR A 243 -0.42 -20.26 0.69
CA THR A 243 0.64 -20.02 1.68
C THR A 243 0.22 -19.01 2.75
N PHE A 244 -0.57 -18.02 2.36
CA PHE A 244 -0.93 -16.88 3.22
C PHE A 244 -2.11 -17.19 4.14
N MET A 245 -3.11 -17.93 3.66
CA MET A 245 -4.35 -18.25 4.38
C MET A 245 -4.50 -19.74 4.75
N GLY A 246 -3.59 -20.61 4.29
CA GLY A 246 -3.63 -22.05 4.57
C GLY A 246 -4.76 -22.77 3.85
N GLN A 247 -5.34 -22.21 2.79
CA GLN A 247 -6.42 -22.82 2.01
C GLN A 247 -5.84 -23.45 0.75
N GLN A 248 -6.30 -24.66 0.42
CA GLN A 248 -5.91 -25.33 -0.82
C GLN A 248 -6.39 -24.52 -2.02
N ALA A 249 -5.48 -24.13 -2.91
CA ALA A 249 -5.77 -23.21 -4.00
C ALA A 249 -5.63 -23.85 -5.39
N ALA A 250 -6.36 -23.30 -6.35
CA ALA A 250 -6.20 -23.62 -7.76
C ALA A 250 -4.84 -23.09 -8.30
N PRO A 251 -4.37 -23.58 -9.46
CA PRO A 251 -3.20 -23.01 -10.12
C PRO A 251 -3.38 -21.50 -10.43
N ASP A 252 -2.25 -20.79 -10.52
CA ASP A 252 -2.25 -19.38 -10.93
C ASP A 252 -2.56 -19.24 -12.42
N GLU A 253 -3.79 -18.90 -12.74
CA GLU A 253 -4.24 -18.67 -14.11
C GLU A 253 -4.06 -17.20 -14.51
N LEU A 254 -4.11 -16.91 -15.80
CA LEU A 254 -4.12 -15.55 -16.30
C LEU A 254 -5.39 -14.84 -15.84
N VAL A 255 -5.24 -13.56 -15.46
CA VAL A 255 -6.40 -12.74 -15.09
C VAL A 255 -7.24 -12.49 -16.32
N ASP A 256 -8.50 -12.79 -16.18
CA ASP A 256 -9.50 -12.48 -17.17
C ASP A 256 -10.20 -11.18 -16.79
N PHE A 257 -9.79 -10.07 -17.43
CA PHE A 257 -10.29 -8.73 -17.16
C PHE A 257 -11.66 -8.49 -17.79
N GLY A 258 -12.58 -7.88 -17.05
CA GLY A 258 -13.87 -7.44 -17.52
C GLY A 258 -14.04 -5.91 -17.38
N ALA A 259 -14.83 -5.30 -18.25
CA ALA A 259 -15.05 -3.84 -18.27
C ALA A 259 -15.65 -3.26 -16.97
N ALA A 260 -16.25 -4.13 -16.13
CA ALA A 260 -16.84 -3.74 -14.86
C ALA A 260 -15.99 -4.13 -13.64
N ASP A 261 -14.80 -4.68 -13.87
CA ASP A 261 -13.87 -5.04 -12.79
C ASP A 261 -13.22 -3.78 -12.20
N VAL A 262 -12.89 -3.86 -10.93
CA VAL A 262 -12.16 -2.81 -10.23
C VAL A 262 -10.77 -3.33 -9.89
N TYR A 263 -9.75 -2.54 -10.19
CA TYR A 263 -8.37 -2.85 -9.85
C TYR A 263 -7.91 -1.94 -8.71
N LEU A 264 -7.33 -2.54 -7.67
CA LEU A 264 -6.75 -1.87 -6.53
C LEU A 264 -5.27 -2.23 -6.40
N GLY A 265 -4.39 -1.29 -6.72
CA GLY A 265 -2.96 -1.38 -6.44
C GLY A 265 -2.69 -1.04 -4.98
N LEU A 266 -2.46 -2.03 -4.15
CA LEU A 266 -2.13 -1.83 -2.73
C LEU A 266 -0.64 -1.61 -2.51
N ASP A 267 0.20 -2.09 -3.43
CA ASP A 267 1.64 -2.06 -3.30
C ASP A 267 2.26 -1.16 -4.37
N PHE A 268 2.99 -0.13 -3.94
CA PHE A 268 3.58 0.85 -4.85
C PHE A 268 4.93 0.33 -5.34
N ASN A 269 4.95 -0.30 -6.51
CA ASN A 269 6.20 -0.65 -7.17
C ASN A 269 6.66 0.48 -8.11
N ILE A 270 7.60 1.31 -7.63
CA ILE A 270 8.17 2.44 -8.37
C ILE A 270 8.93 1.96 -9.64
N THR A 271 9.35 0.68 -9.68
CA THR A 271 10.11 0.12 -10.80
C THR A 271 9.25 -0.39 -11.95
N SER A 272 7.93 -0.46 -11.77
CA SER A 272 6.99 -1.00 -12.74
C SER A 272 6.12 0.05 -13.44
N THR A 273 6.71 1.18 -13.80
CA THR A 273 6.05 2.23 -14.61
C THR A 273 5.35 1.69 -15.88
N PRO A 274 5.79 0.60 -16.54
CA PRO A 274 5.05 -0.02 -17.65
C PRO A 274 3.72 -0.66 -17.22
N LEU A 275 3.54 -0.97 -15.94
CA LEU A 275 2.36 -1.64 -15.41
C LEU A 275 1.10 -0.79 -15.48
N SER A 276 1.21 0.49 -15.11
CA SER A 276 0.07 1.41 -15.15
C SER A 276 -0.47 1.59 -16.57
N GLU A 277 0.41 1.68 -17.57
CA GLU A 277 -0.01 1.81 -18.97
C GLU A 277 -0.68 0.54 -19.50
N ALA A 278 -0.19 -0.66 -19.15
CA ALA A 278 -0.78 -1.92 -19.60
C ALA A 278 -2.17 -2.13 -18.98
N VAL A 279 -2.35 -1.82 -17.69
CA VAL A 279 -3.64 -1.89 -17.00
C VAL A 279 -4.59 -0.83 -17.53
N PHE A 280 -4.15 0.43 -17.71
CA PHE A 280 -4.97 1.48 -18.29
C PHE A 280 -5.40 1.17 -19.72
N ARG A 281 -4.52 0.55 -20.54
CA ARG A 281 -4.88 0.11 -21.90
C ARG A 281 -5.84 -1.09 -21.92
N ALA A 282 -5.80 -1.96 -20.93
CA ALA A 282 -6.70 -3.10 -20.80
C ALA A 282 -8.08 -2.72 -20.25
N LEU A 283 -8.15 -1.64 -19.43
CA LEU A 283 -9.38 -1.15 -18.81
C LEU A 283 -10.02 0.04 -19.57
N SER A 284 -9.31 0.66 -20.53
CA SER A 284 -9.80 1.71 -21.41
C SER A 284 -10.31 1.13 -22.77
#